data_8d28854ea9ca1d32855877a41ad59a01
#
_entry.id   8d28854ea9ca1d32855877a41ad59a01
#
_cell.length_a   1.000
_cell.length_b   1.000
_cell.length_c   1.000
_cell.angle_alpha   90.00
_cell.angle_beta   90.00
_cell.angle_gamma   90.00
#
_symmetry.space_group_name_H-M   'P 1'
#
loop_
_entity.id
_entity.type
_entity.pdbx_description
1 polymer ?
#
loop_
_entity_poly.entity_id
_entity_poly.type
_entity_poly.pdbx_seq_one_letter_code
_entity_poly.pdbx_strand_id
1 'polypeptide(L)' 'MSETVFKGVEIVGTSDQSFSHAIEVAVRRARQTLRELSWFVVEEMRGGLQKGRLEYQVTLRVFFKLESEDESLPGSTLV' A
#
# COMPACT_ATOMS: atom_id res chain seq x y z
N MET A 1 -20.90 17.10 5.24
CA MET A 1 -20.62 16.83 4.56
C MET A 1 -19.61 16.15 4.50
N SER A 2 -19.33 15.63 4.05
CA SER A 2 -18.49 14.83 4.23
C SER A 2 -17.56 14.71 3.24
N GLU A 3 -16.52 15.36 3.30
CA GLU A 3 -15.47 15.20 2.41
C GLU A 3 -14.48 14.26 2.97
N THR A 4 -13.91 13.41 2.17
CA THR A 4 -12.99 12.38 2.62
C THR A 4 -11.70 12.51 1.83
N VAL A 5 -10.61 12.34 2.53
CA VAL A 5 -9.29 12.42 1.89
C VAL A 5 -8.59 11.09 2.07
N PHE A 6 -7.98 10.61 1.00
CA PHE A 6 -7.22 9.38 1.05
C PHE A 6 -5.77 9.68 0.75
N LYS A 7 -4.91 8.88 1.30
CA LYS A 7 -3.48 9.01 1.06
C LYS A 7 -2.98 7.71 0.47
N GLY A 8 -2.03 7.79 -0.44
CA GLY A 8 -1.46 6.62 -1.07
C GLY A 8 -0.02 6.42 -0.68
N VAL A 9 0.35 5.17 -0.47
CA VAL A 9 1.71 4.82 -0.10
C VAL A 9 2.16 3.70 -1.00
N GLU A 10 3.37 3.81 -1.51
CA GLU A 10 3.90 2.80 -2.41
C GLU A 10 4.62 1.72 -1.62
N ILE A 11 4.35 0.47 -1.93
CA ILE A 11 5.03 -0.66 -1.30
C ILE A 11 5.34 -1.68 -2.37
N VAL A 12 6.28 -2.55 -2.08
CA VAL A 12 6.66 -3.62 -3.01
C VAL A 12 6.54 -4.94 -2.29
N GLY A 13 5.80 -5.86 -2.87
CA GLY A 13 5.70 -7.20 -2.34
C GLY A 13 6.49 -8.16 -3.20
N THR A 14 7.05 -9.18 -2.59
CA THR A 14 7.79 -10.18 -3.35
C THR A 14 7.30 -11.57 -2.96
N SER A 15 7.48 -12.50 -3.88
CA SER A 15 7.07 -13.88 -3.63
C SER A 15 7.84 -14.78 -4.60
N ASP A 16 8.13 -15.98 -4.16
CA ASP A 16 8.72 -16.95 -5.08
C ASP A 16 7.63 -17.84 -5.66
N GLN A 17 6.37 -17.52 -5.42
CA GLN A 17 5.28 -18.36 -5.90
C GLN A 17 4.51 -17.75 -7.06
N SER A 18 4.09 -16.50 -6.94
CA SER A 18 3.27 -15.89 -7.97
C SER A 18 3.14 -14.41 -7.73
N PHE A 19 2.65 -13.71 -8.76
CA PHE A 19 2.35 -12.29 -8.61
C PHE A 19 1.18 -12.11 -7.63
N SER A 20 0.20 -12.98 -7.70
CA SER A 20 -0.93 -12.87 -6.78
C SER A 20 -0.47 -12.99 -5.34
N HIS A 21 0.43 -13.90 -5.10
CA HIS A 21 0.93 -14.08 -3.74
C HIS A 21 1.74 -12.87 -3.30
N ALA A 22 2.50 -12.29 -4.21
CA ALA A 22 3.26 -11.08 -3.88
C ALA A 22 2.32 -9.95 -3.47
N ILE A 23 1.18 -9.82 -4.15
CA ILE A 23 0.20 -8.81 -3.81
C ILE A 23 -0.37 -9.09 -2.42
N GLU A 24 -0.73 -10.34 -2.16
CA GLU A 24 -1.27 -10.71 -0.87
C GLU A 24 -0.32 -10.41 0.26
N VAL A 25 0.94 -10.75 0.07
CA VAL A 25 1.95 -10.53 1.08
C VAL A 25 2.07 -9.04 1.40
N ALA A 26 2.12 -8.22 0.34
CA ALA A 26 2.24 -6.79 0.51
C ALA A 26 1.06 -6.19 1.25
N VAL A 27 -0.15 -6.59 0.85
CA VAL A 27 -1.35 -6.04 1.47
C VAL A 27 -1.46 -6.47 2.92
N ARG A 28 -1.13 -7.73 3.18
CA ARG A 28 -1.20 -8.23 4.54
C ARG A 28 -0.27 -7.46 5.46
N ARG A 29 0.94 -7.18 4.96
CA ARG A 29 1.89 -6.44 5.76
C ARG A 29 1.43 -5.02 5.96
N ALA A 30 0.88 -4.40 4.92
CA ALA A 30 0.41 -3.03 5.03
C ALA A 30 -0.69 -2.90 6.07
N ARG A 31 -1.53 -3.92 6.19
CA ARG A 31 -2.61 -3.89 7.17
C ARG A 31 -2.11 -3.89 8.60
N GLN A 32 -0.88 -4.29 8.80
CA GLN A 32 -0.34 -4.32 10.15
C GLN A 32 0.07 -2.94 10.63
N THR A 33 0.33 -2.02 9.72
CA THR A 33 0.80 -0.71 10.12
C THR A 33 -0.12 0.42 9.70
N LEU A 34 -0.96 0.20 8.68
CA LEU A 34 -1.84 1.25 8.18
C LEU A 34 -3.27 0.91 8.51
N ARG A 35 -4.03 1.93 8.87
CA ARG A 35 -5.42 1.71 9.21
C ARG A 35 -6.30 2.11 8.06
N GLU A 36 -7.44 1.50 7.99
CA GLU A 36 -8.46 1.88 7.01
C GLU A 36 -7.98 1.81 5.58
N LEU A 37 -7.30 0.71 5.25
CA LEU A 37 -6.94 0.51 3.86
C LEU A 37 -8.20 0.37 3.04
N SER A 38 -8.27 1.11 1.95
CA SER A 38 -9.48 1.16 1.16
C SER A 38 -9.35 0.46 -0.18
N TRP A 39 -8.28 0.69 -0.88
CA TRP A 39 -8.04 -0.02 -2.15
C TRP A 39 -6.57 0.05 -2.49
N PHE A 40 -6.18 -0.69 -3.50
CA PHE A 40 -4.81 -0.61 -3.98
C PHE A 40 -4.81 -0.59 -5.50
N VAL A 41 -3.70 -0.14 -6.03
CA VAL A 41 -3.49 -0.12 -7.47
C VAL A 41 -2.17 -0.83 -7.73
N VAL A 42 -2.15 -1.72 -8.70
CA VAL A 42 -0.92 -2.38 -9.10
C VAL A 42 -0.23 -1.49 -10.10
N GLU A 43 0.96 -1.03 -9.76
CA GLU A 43 1.70 -0.12 -10.62
C GLU A 43 2.67 -0.85 -11.50
N GLU A 44 3.24 -1.94 -11.03
CA GLU A 44 4.22 -2.63 -11.82
C GLU A 44 4.32 -4.07 -11.39
N MET A 45 4.45 -4.97 -12.34
CA MET A 45 4.73 -6.36 -12.06
C MET A 45 6.02 -6.68 -12.79
N ARG A 46 6.95 -7.28 -12.10
CA ARG A 46 8.20 -7.63 -12.77
C ARG A 46 8.81 -8.84 -12.10
N GLY A 47 9.78 -9.45 -12.73
CA GLY A 47 10.45 -10.60 -12.18
C GLY A 47 11.87 -10.28 -11.81
N GLY A 48 12.33 -10.86 -10.73
CA GLY A 48 13.72 -10.77 -10.34
C GLY A 48 14.40 -12.09 -10.64
N LEU A 49 15.64 -12.01 -11.06
CA LEU A 49 16.37 -13.21 -11.44
C LEU A 49 17.68 -13.32 -10.67
N GLN A 50 17.58 -13.32 -9.37
CA GLN A 50 18.78 -13.32 -8.58
C GLN A 50 19.19 -14.71 -8.19
N LYS A 51 20.44 -15.01 -8.30
CA LYS A 51 20.96 -16.28 -7.87
C LYS A 51 20.25 -17.45 -8.51
N GLY A 52 19.89 -17.28 -9.77
CA GLY A 52 19.23 -18.34 -10.50
C GLY A 52 17.83 -18.63 -10.04
N ARG A 53 17.23 -17.74 -9.27
CA ARG A 53 15.89 -17.97 -8.79
C ARG A 53 14.96 -16.92 -9.32
N LEU A 54 13.75 -17.34 -9.55
CA LEU A 54 12.73 -16.42 -10.04
C LEU A 54 12.02 -15.83 -8.86
N GLU A 55 11.91 -14.50 -8.85
CA GLU A 55 11.20 -13.83 -7.80
C GLU A 55 10.16 -12.92 -8.43
N TYR A 56 8.93 -13.02 -7.98
CA TYR A 56 7.86 -12.17 -8.48
C TYR A 56 7.82 -10.92 -7.63
N GLN A 57 7.86 -9.75 -8.26
CA GLN A 57 7.88 -8.47 -7.56
C GLN A 57 6.73 -7.62 -8.06
N VAL A 58 5.93 -7.10 -7.14
CA VAL A 58 4.80 -6.27 -7.50
C VAL A 58 4.89 -4.96 -6.73
N THR A 59 4.82 -3.86 -7.47
CA THR A 59 4.77 -2.55 -6.85
C THR A 59 3.32 -2.13 -6.77
N LEU A 60 2.86 -1.84 -5.58
CA LEU A 60 1.50 -1.43 -5.34
C LEU A 60 1.48 -0.05 -4.71
N ARG A 61 0.39 0.65 -4.93
CA ARG A 61 0.11 1.83 -4.16
C ARG A 61 -1.15 1.52 -3.39
N VAL A 62 -1.06 1.54 -2.08
CA VAL A 62 -2.24 1.29 -1.24
C VAL A 62 -2.77 2.62 -0.75
N PHE A 63 -4.08 2.74 -0.73
CA PHE A 63 -4.73 3.97 -0.31
C PHE A 63 -5.51 3.74 0.95
N PHE A 64 -5.41 4.69 1.86
CA PHE A 64 -6.14 4.59 3.10
C PHE A 64 -6.74 5.95 3.44
N LYS A 65 -7.81 5.89 4.18
CA LYS A 65 -8.55 7.08 4.52
C LYS A 65 -7.86 7.81 5.64
N LEU A 66 -7.68 9.11 5.46
CA LEU A 66 -7.13 9.91 6.53
C LEU A 66 -8.25 10.22 7.51
N GLU A 67 -7.91 10.14 8.81
CA GLU A 67 -8.90 10.39 9.78
C GLU A 67 -9.16 11.84 9.84
N SER A 68 -10.33 12.12 10.07
CA SER A 68 -10.64 13.45 10.06
C SER A 68 -10.13 14.14 11.15
N GLU A 69 -9.97 14.69 11.29
CA GLU A 69 -9.64 15.24 12.21
C GLU A 69 -9.66 16.27 12.49
N ASP A 70 -10.01 16.69 12.00
CA ASP A 70 -10.26 17.72 12.28
C ASP A 70 -9.98 17.68 13.45
N GLU A 71 -10.03 16.96 13.70
CA GLU A 71 -9.93 16.76 14.70
C GLU A 71 -8.75 16.87 15.00
N SER A 72 -8.26 17.00 14.82
CA SER A 72 -7.22 16.97 15.25
C SER A 72 -6.30 17.73 15.01
N LEU A 73 -6.19 18.27 14.60
CA LEU A 73 -5.18 18.83 14.38
C LEU A 73 -4.98 19.99 14.44
N PRO A 74 -4.59 20.26 15.15
CA PRO A 74 -4.17 21.39 15.35
C PRO A 74 -3.37 21.76 14.32
N GLY A 75 -2.73 21.32 14.25
CA GLY A 75 -2.02 21.70 13.40
C GLY A 75 -2.43 21.91 12.24
N SER A 76 -3.13 21.51 12.18
CA SER A 76 -3.52 21.53 11.05
C SER A 76 -3.59 22.71 10.62
N THR A 77 -3.50 23.19 11.20
CA THR A 77 -3.60 24.25 10.86
C THR A 77 -2.80 24.64 10.01
N LEU A 78 -2.40 24.23 9.74
CA LEU A 78 -1.80 24.54 9.00
C LEU A 78 -1.94 25.10 8.17
N VAL A 79 -2.42 25.31 8.01
CA VAL A 79 -2.48 25.82 7.30
C VAL A 79 -2.25 26.32 7.05
#